data_ea03f2ada639631e99ff092e76fef5eb
#
_entry.id   ea03f2ada639631e99ff092e76fef5eb
#
_cell.length_a   1.000
_cell.length_b   1.000
_cell.length_c   1.000
_cell.angle_alpha   90.00
_cell.angle_beta   90.00
_cell.angle_gamma   90.00
#
_symmetry.space_group_name_H-M   'P 1'
#
loop_
_entity.id
_entity.type
_entity.pdbx_description
1 polymer ?
#
loop_
_entity_poly.entity_id
_entity_poly.type
_entity_poly.pdbx_seq_one_letter_code
_entity_poly.pdbx_strand_id
1 'polypeptide(L)'
;MYKSTEIYDDKPHEECGVFGIFDHNLSAVHEVYYGIFALQHRGQESAGITVTDGKEMETFRGMGLVTEVFRDLPEKEGHIGIGHVRYSTTGSSIPANVQPLQADSIDGPMALAHNGNLVNTLNLRRRLLLKGSTFSTSMDTEVIIKLLARSRRPTEEEKFKELMDEIHGAYAIVACTNKARYGCRDPFGYRPLVLGKTETGWVLASETPALDAIDAKFVRDILPGEIVSIDDNGVRSTMYCPVDAHKHGICSFEYIYFARPDSIMNGQDIYQARLNMGRKLWEECRFDGDVVMSVPDSGNVAALGYAAASGIPFVEGLLKNKYMGRTFIQPGQKKRERAVRMKLNPIRMNVEGKRIVLIDDSIVRGTTSGIIINLLRNAGAKEIKLCISSPPVKYPCFFGIDTAERKQLIAAKYSTEEICSMIGADALHYLSLEGLAESISCIKKEDMCFACFDGIYPEHVPHNGLGSMDDEE
;
A
#
# COMPACT_ATOMS: atom_id res chain seq x y z
N MET A 1 4.52 -28.54 10.55
CA MET A 1 3.30 -28.04 9.90
C MET A 1 2.67 -26.99 10.80
N TYR A 2 3.24 -25.78 10.82
CA TYR A 2 2.69 -24.63 11.56
C TYR A 2 1.79 -23.89 10.60
N LYS A 3 0.47 -24.04 10.71
CA LYS A 3 -0.47 -23.07 10.16
C LYS A 3 -0.34 -21.81 11.02
N SER A 4 0.25 -20.75 10.47
CA SER A 4 0.13 -19.43 11.03
C SER A 4 -1.35 -19.07 11.02
N THR A 5 -1.98 -19.07 12.19
CA THR A 5 -3.30 -18.47 12.37
C THR A 5 -3.11 -16.97 12.36
N GLU A 6 -3.04 -16.39 11.16
CA GLU A 6 -3.09 -14.96 10.94
C GLU A 6 -4.36 -14.42 11.61
N ILE A 7 -4.18 -13.46 12.48
CA ILE A 7 -5.29 -12.67 12.97
C ILE A 7 -5.60 -11.70 11.84
N TYR A 8 -6.67 -11.97 11.16
CA TYR A 8 -7.24 -11.12 10.17
C TYR A 8 -7.65 -9.79 10.83
N ASP A 9 -6.84 -8.76 10.65
CA ASP A 9 -7.28 -7.38 10.76
C ASP A 9 -8.40 -7.21 9.72
N ASP A 10 -9.45 -6.50 10.05
CA ASP A 10 -10.65 -6.37 9.22
C ASP A 10 -10.47 -5.31 8.12
N LYS A 11 -9.29 -4.67 8.08
CA LYS A 11 -8.91 -3.70 7.06
C LYS A 11 -8.11 -4.36 5.95
N PRO A 12 -8.16 -3.82 4.72
CA PRO A 12 -7.22 -4.22 3.69
C PRO A 12 -5.81 -4.04 4.23
N HIS A 13 -4.98 -5.03 4.02
CA HIS A 13 -3.62 -4.96 4.51
C HIS A 13 -2.75 -4.16 3.56
N GLU A 14 -1.82 -3.44 4.16
CA GLU A 14 -0.93 -2.46 3.56
C GLU A 14 -0.02 -3.10 2.51
N GLU A 15 0.46 -2.28 1.63
CA GLU A 15 1.34 -2.61 0.53
C GLU A 15 2.78 -2.31 0.88
N CYS A 16 3.73 -2.94 0.15
CA CYS A 16 5.14 -2.69 0.29
C CYS A 16 5.53 -1.22 0.02
N GLY A 17 6.66 -0.79 0.56
CA GLY A 17 7.30 0.49 0.22
C GLY A 17 8.68 0.26 -0.37
N VAL A 18 9.00 1.00 -1.44
CA VAL A 18 10.30 0.99 -2.11
C VAL A 18 10.97 2.36 -2.00
N PHE A 19 12.28 2.33 -1.89
CA PHE A 19 13.12 3.53 -1.82
C PHE A 19 14.43 3.29 -2.56
N GLY A 20 15.00 4.32 -3.19
CA GLY A 20 16.32 4.25 -3.82
C GLY A 20 16.99 5.61 -3.88
N ILE A 21 18.30 5.64 -3.59
CA ILE A 21 19.11 6.88 -3.62
C ILE A 21 20.37 6.74 -4.46
N PHE A 22 20.76 7.76 -5.19
CA PHE A 22 22.04 7.95 -5.87
C PHE A 22 22.61 9.31 -5.47
N ASP A 23 23.62 9.28 -4.64
CA ASP A 23 24.26 10.51 -4.19
C ASP A 23 25.68 10.23 -3.73
N HIS A 24 26.66 10.83 -4.39
CA HIS A 24 28.07 10.63 -4.06
C HIS A 24 28.51 11.29 -2.74
N ASN A 25 27.74 12.22 -2.22
CA ASN A 25 28.08 13.00 -1.03
C ASN A 25 27.34 12.52 0.23
N LEU A 26 26.36 11.60 0.08
CA LEU A 26 25.56 11.07 1.17
C LEU A 26 25.87 9.58 1.38
N SER A 27 25.72 9.12 2.60
CA SER A 27 25.78 7.68 2.93
C SER A 27 24.50 6.98 2.51
N ALA A 28 24.55 6.19 1.47
CA ALA A 28 23.38 5.48 0.97
C ALA A 28 22.71 4.59 2.04
N VAL A 29 23.46 4.02 2.99
CA VAL A 29 22.91 3.22 4.10
C VAL A 29 21.98 4.06 4.96
N HIS A 30 22.42 5.25 5.38
CA HIS A 30 21.64 6.13 6.26
C HIS A 30 20.41 6.66 5.56
N GLU A 31 20.57 7.14 4.32
CA GLU A 31 19.45 7.72 3.57
C GLU A 31 18.39 6.67 3.22
N VAL A 32 18.80 5.46 2.85
CA VAL A 32 17.86 4.36 2.62
C VAL A 32 17.15 3.97 3.91
N TYR A 33 17.87 3.93 5.04
CA TYR A 33 17.25 3.66 6.34
C TYR A 33 16.16 4.67 6.66
N TYR A 34 16.44 5.99 6.56
CA TYR A 34 15.45 7.04 6.83
C TYR A 34 14.28 6.98 5.83
N GLY A 35 14.57 6.77 4.54
CA GLY A 35 13.55 6.65 3.51
C GLY A 35 12.58 5.48 3.77
N ILE A 36 13.10 4.27 4.05
CA ILE A 36 12.23 3.12 4.36
C ILE A 36 11.57 3.23 5.73
N PHE A 37 12.17 3.91 6.70
CA PHE A 37 11.53 4.20 7.97
C PHE A 37 10.31 5.12 7.80
N ALA A 38 10.42 6.15 6.95
CA ALA A 38 9.27 7.00 6.62
C ALA A 38 8.15 6.23 5.90
N LEU A 39 8.49 5.13 5.22
CA LEU A 39 7.55 4.21 4.55
C LEU A 39 7.09 3.04 5.44
N GLN A 40 7.43 2.99 6.73
CA GLN A 40 7.13 1.87 7.62
C GLN A 40 5.63 1.54 7.71
N HIS A 41 4.75 2.52 7.50
CA HIS A 41 3.30 2.32 7.46
C HIS A 41 2.87 1.38 6.32
N ARG A 42 3.64 1.31 5.21
CA ARG A 42 3.38 0.43 4.07
C ARG A 42 3.79 -1.03 4.32
N GLY A 43 4.74 -1.29 5.21
CA GLY A 43 5.21 -2.64 5.49
C GLY A 43 5.80 -2.79 6.87
N GLN A 44 5.35 -3.77 7.66
CA GLN A 44 5.75 -3.97 9.05
C GLN A 44 6.27 -5.38 9.34
N GLU A 45 6.40 -6.24 8.32
CA GLU A 45 6.83 -7.63 8.50
C GLU A 45 8.32 -7.83 8.34
N SER A 46 8.91 -7.11 7.43
CA SER A 46 10.35 -7.19 7.17
C SER A 46 10.87 -5.93 6.50
N ALA A 47 12.16 -5.70 6.64
CA ALA A 47 12.86 -4.59 6.02
C ALA A 47 14.21 -5.05 5.45
N GLY A 48 14.66 -4.36 4.40
CA GLY A 48 15.98 -4.63 3.82
C GLY A 48 16.55 -3.44 3.09
N ILE A 49 17.87 -3.41 3.04
CA ILE A 49 18.70 -2.40 2.39
C ILE A 49 19.73 -3.11 1.54
N THR A 50 19.92 -2.69 0.30
CA THR A 50 21.06 -3.04 -0.54
C THR A 50 21.86 -1.79 -0.84
N VAL A 51 23.18 -1.86 -0.70
CA VAL A 51 24.11 -0.75 -0.95
C VAL A 51 25.27 -1.20 -1.81
N THR A 52 25.75 -0.33 -2.69
CA THR A 52 26.97 -0.55 -3.46
C THR A 52 27.83 0.73 -3.52
N ASP A 53 29.13 0.50 -3.50
CA ASP A 53 30.18 1.52 -3.71
C ASP A 53 30.61 1.63 -5.19
N GLY A 54 29.91 0.93 -6.08
CA GLY A 54 30.26 0.80 -7.49
C GLY A 54 31.15 -0.41 -7.82
N LYS A 55 31.62 -1.16 -6.82
CA LYS A 55 32.44 -2.38 -6.97
C LYS A 55 31.76 -3.57 -6.34
N GLU A 56 31.40 -3.43 -5.07
CA GLU A 56 30.77 -4.49 -4.28
C GLU A 56 29.34 -4.09 -3.90
N MET A 57 28.44 -5.05 -3.96
CA MET A 57 27.04 -4.90 -3.60
C MET A 57 26.71 -5.78 -2.41
N GLU A 58 26.20 -5.20 -1.34
CA GLU A 58 25.80 -5.94 -0.14
C GLU A 58 24.32 -5.69 0.20
N THR A 59 23.66 -6.75 0.67
CA THR A 59 22.27 -6.69 1.12
C THR A 59 22.15 -7.08 2.58
N PHE A 60 21.55 -6.20 3.37
CA PHE A 60 21.20 -6.36 4.78
C PHE A 60 19.69 -6.41 4.92
N ARG A 61 19.13 -7.47 5.51
CA ARG A 61 17.69 -7.66 5.58
C ARG A 61 17.29 -8.56 6.74
N GLY A 62 16.09 -8.34 7.26
CA GLY A 62 15.57 -9.12 8.37
C GLY A 62 14.06 -9.03 8.52
N MET A 63 13.52 -9.90 9.37
CA MET A 63 12.12 -9.87 9.78
C MET A 63 11.95 -8.86 10.90
N GLY A 64 10.86 -8.08 10.87
CA GLY A 64 10.52 -7.06 11.86
C GLY A 64 10.46 -5.64 11.28
N LEU A 65 10.26 -4.66 12.14
CA LEU A 65 10.25 -3.25 11.80
C LEU A 65 11.65 -2.76 11.41
N VAL A 66 11.73 -1.67 10.66
CA VAL A 66 13.01 -1.05 10.24
C VAL A 66 13.94 -0.84 11.46
N THR A 67 13.41 -0.32 12.56
CA THR A 67 14.18 -0.09 13.79
C THR A 67 14.58 -1.37 14.55
N GLU A 68 13.90 -2.48 14.28
CA GLU A 68 14.23 -3.79 14.87
C GLU A 68 15.31 -4.50 14.06
N VAL A 69 15.19 -4.43 12.73
CA VAL A 69 16.15 -5.04 11.79
C VAL A 69 17.48 -4.28 11.81
N PHE A 70 17.43 -2.96 11.86
CA PHE A 70 18.60 -2.08 11.80
C PHE A 70 18.83 -1.35 13.12
N ARG A 71 18.91 -2.10 14.25
CA ARG A 71 19.30 -1.55 15.56
C ARG A 71 20.68 -0.91 15.48
N ASP A 72 21.58 -1.61 14.81
CA ASP A 72 22.89 -1.13 14.44
C ASP A 72 22.93 -1.06 12.92
N LEU A 73 23.15 0.14 12.38
CA LEU A 73 23.25 0.32 10.94
C LEU A 73 24.51 -0.34 10.43
N PRO A 74 24.45 -1.01 9.25
CA PRO A 74 25.64 -1.60 8.64
C PRO A 74 26.72 -0.55 8.36
N GLU A 75 27.96 -0.87 8.72
CA GLU A 75 29.14 -0.07 8.38
C GLU A 75 29.58 -0.38 6.93
N LYS A 76 28.76 0.05 5.97
CA LYS A 76 29.06 -0.11 4.53
C LYS A 76 29.05 1.24 3.85
N GLU A 77 30.16 1.62 3.30
CA GLU A 77 30.24 2.79 2.42
C GLU A 77 29.55 2.51 1.08
N GLY A 78 28.90 3.51 0.53
CA GLY A 78 28.25 3.42 -0.76
C GLY A 78 27.45 4.68 -1.08
N HIS A 79 27.35 4.97 -2.36
CA HIS A 79 26.63 6.12 -2.91
C HIS A 79 25.37 5.71 -3.68
N ILE A 80 25.18 4.41 -3.85
CA ILE A 80 23.99 3.80 -4.44
C ILE A 80 23.32 2.90 -3.40
N GLY A 81 22.04 3.11 -3.15
CA GLY A 81 21.29 2.24 -2.25
C GLY A 81 19.84 2.09 -2.67
N ILE A 82 19.26 0.93 -2.38
CA ILE A 82 17.84 0.67 -2.49
C ILE A 82 17.32 0.02 -1.21
N GLY A 83 16.07 0.28 -0.87
CA GLY A 83 15.45 -0.27 0.33
C GLY A 83 14.01 -0.72 0.10
N HIS A 84 13.55 -1.57 1.01
CA HIS A 84 12.23 -2.15 0.97
C HIS A 84 11.66 -2.36 2.37
N VAL A 85 10.39 -2.03 2.55
CA VAL A 85 9.57 -2.50 3.67
C VAL A 85 8.46 -3.37 3.12
N ARG A 86 8.26 -4.54 3.75
CA ARG A 86 7.37 -5.56 3.23
C ARG A 86 6.13 -5.73 4.07
N TYR A 87 5.00 -5.87 3.38
CA TYR A 87 3.82 -6.59 3.82
C TYR A 87 3.56 -7.76 2.87
N SER A 88 3.16 -8.95 3.39
CA SER A 88 2.97 -10.15 2.55
C SER A 88 1.66 -10.06 1.76
N THR A 89 1.74 -9.75 0.47
CA THR A 89 0.64 -9.92 -0.48
C THR A 89 0.78 -11.25 -1.21
N THR A 90 1.96 -11.54 -1.74
CA THR A 90 2.31 -12.80 -2.40
C THR A 90 3.52 -13.44 -1.71
N GLY A 91 3.42 -14.73 -1.43
CA GLY A 91 4.44 -15.50 -0.72
C GLY A 91 4.36 -15.38 0.80
N SER A 92 4.85 -16.42 1.49
CA SER A 92 4.82 -16.51 2.95
C SER A 92 5.69 -15.44 3.62
N SER A 93 5.33 -15.04 4.85
CA SER A 93 6.16 -14.18 5.70
C SER A 93 7.32 -14.99 6.28
N ILE A 94 8.40 -15.14 5.51
CA ILE A 94 9.62 -15.90 5.85
C ILE A 94 10.87 -15.11 5.44
N PRO A 95 12.04 -15.34 6.09
CA PRO A 95 13.27 -14.61 5.81
C PRO A 95 13.73 -14.67 4.34
N ALA A 96 13.46 -15.77 3.64
CA ALA A 96 13.81 -15.91 2.22
C ALA A 96 13.10 -14.89 1.32
N ASN A 97 11.92 -14.43 1.73
CA ASN A 97 11.07 -13.51 0.97
C ASN A 97 11.31 -12.03 1.31
N VAL A 98 12.31 -11.71 2.12
CA VAL A 98 12.66 -10.32 2.42
C VAL A 98 13.38 -9.69 1.22
N GLN A 99 12.95 -8.50 0.82
CA GLN A 99 13.55 -7.71 -0.25
C GLN A 99 14.49 -6.63 0.32
N PRO A 100 15.43 -6.07 -0.47
CA PRO A 100 15.70 -6.33 -1.89
C PRO A 100 16.23 -7.72 -2.18
N LEU A 101 15.98 -8.24 -3.41
CA LEU A 101 16.58 -9.47 -3.90
C LEU A 101 17.79 -9.15 -4.78
N GLN A 102 18.83 -10.00 -4.72
CA GLN A 102 20.01 -9.91 -5.57
C GLN A 102 20.04 -11.02 -6.61
N ALA A 103 20.63 -10.74 -7.76
CA ALA A 103 20.97 -11.71 -8.78
C ALA A 103 22.25 -11.27 -9.52
N ASP A 104 22.99 -12.24 -10.05
CA ASP A 104 24.07 -11.99 -10.97
C ASP A 104 23.55 -11.99 -12.41
N SER A 105 23.92 -10.97 -13.16
CA SER A 105 23.69 -10.88 -14.60
C SER A 105 25.03 -10.94 -15.35
N ILE A 106 24.96 -11.01 -16.68
CA ILE A 106 26.18 -10.97 -17.51
C ILE A 106 26.94 -9.63 -17.37
N ASP A 107 26.22 -8.55 -16.97
CA ASP A 107 26.78 -7.21 -16.83
C ASP A 107 27.19 -6.90 -15.37
N GLY A 108 27.10 -7.91 -14.48
CA GLY A 108 27.47 -7.83 -13.08
C GLY A 108 26.27 -7.99 -12.14
N PRO A 109 26.48 -7.75 -10.83
CA PRO A 109 25.44 -7.89 -9.83
C PRO A 109 24.36 -6.83 -9.98
N MET A 110 23.13 -7.22 -9.69
CA MET A 110 21.97 -6.34 -9.61
C MET A 110 21.11 -6.65 -8.38
N ALA A 111 20.42 -5.64 -7.87
CA ALA A 111 19.43 -5.82 -6.82
C ALA A 111 18.13 -5.11 -7.19
N LEU A 112 17.02 -5.61 -6.64
CA LEU A 112 15.67 -5.14 -6.98
C LEU A 112 14.75 -5.20 -5.78
N ALA A 113 13.98 -4.14 -5.60
CA ALA A 113 12.83 -4.02 -4.70
C ALA A 113 11.57 -3.74 -5.52
N HIS A 114 10.46 -4.38 -5.14
CA HIS A 114 9.19 -4.35 -5.86
C HIS A 114 8.04 -4.10 -4.89
N ASN A 115 7.19 -3.14 -5.24
CA ASN A 115 5.88 -2.92 -4.64
C ASN A 115 4.80 -3.24 -5.67
N GLY A 116 3.94 -4.20 -5.37
CA GLY A 116 2.85 -4.63 -6.23
C GLY A 116 2.63 -6.14 -6.22
N ASN A 117 1.94 -6.63 -7.25
CA ASN A 117 1.67 -8.06 -7.45
C ASN A 117 1.48 -8.38 -8.94
N LEU A 118 2.19 -9.39 -9.43
CA LEU A 118 2.05 -9.87 -10.80
C LEU A 118 0.95 -10.93 -10.90
N VAL A 119 0.03 -10.73 -11.83
CA VAL A 119 -1.08 -11.68 -12.07
C VAL A 119 -0.68 -12.91 -12.87
N ASN A 120 0.46 -12.89 -13.56
CA ASN A 120 0.95 -14.00 -14.39
C ASN A 120 2.19 -14.73 -13.82
N THR A 121 2.51 -14.52 -12.54
CA THR A 121 3.70 -15.08 -11.84
C THR A 121 3.86 -16.58 -12.04
N LEU A 122 2.78 -17.38 -11.87
CA LEU A 122 2.85 -18.83 -11.97
C LEU A 122 3.29 -19.32 -13.35
N ASN A 123 2.77 -18.70 -14.42
CA ASN A 123 3.13 -19.02 -15.79
C ASN A 123 4.59 -18.66 -16.09
N LEU A 124 5.03 -17.48 -15.67
CA LEU A 124 6.41 -17.03 -15.83
C LEU A 124 7.38 -17.93 -15.08
N ARG A 125 7.05 -18.25 -13.82
CA ARG A 125 7.85 -19.14 -12.97
C ARG A 125 8.00 -20.52 -13.59
N ARG A 126 6.90 -21.13 -14.08
CA ARG A 126 6.93 -22.41 -14.78
C ARG A 126 7.83 -22.36 -16.02
N ARG A 127 7.71 -21.30 -16.83
CA ARG A 127 8.54 -21.10 -18.02
C ARG A 127 10.03 -20.99 -17.68
N LEU A 128 10.38 -20.27 -16.62
CA LEU A 128 11.76 -20.13 -16.16
C LEU A 128 12.33 -21.45 -15.61
N LEU A 129 11.53 -22.23 -14.87
CA LEU A 129 11.91 -23.58 -14.40
C LEU A 129 12.23 -24.51 -15.58
N LEU A 130 11.40 -24.53 -16.62
CA LEU A 130 11.63 -25.31 -17.84
C LEU A 130 12.89 -24.88 -18.59
N LYS A 131 13.34 -23.63 -18.40
CA LYS A 131 14.61 -23.10 -18.95
C LYS A 131 15.80 -23.29 -18.00
N GLY A 132 15.65 -24.08 -16.93
CA GLY A 132 16.72 -24.42 -15.97
C GLY A 132 16.97 -23.39 -14.88
N SER A 133 16.09 -22.41 -14.68
CA SER A 133 16.19 -21.51 -13.51
C SER A 133 15.79 -22.23 -12.24
N THR A 134 16.47 -21.93 -11.14
CA THR A 134 16.11 -22.36 -9.78
C THR A 134 15.47 -21.19 -9.05
N PHE A 135 14.65 -21.47 -8.03
CA PHE A 135 14.01 -20.44 -7.20
C PHE A 135 14.28 -20.72 -5.73
N SER A 136 14.60 -19.66 -4.99
CA SER A 136 14.85 -19.69 -3.54
C SER A 136 13.70 -19.09 -2.74
N THR A 137 12.82 -18.34 -3.39
CA THR A 137 11.67 -17.67 -2.77
C THR A 137 10.35 -18.11 -3.40
N SER A 138 9.25 -17.76 -2.77
CA SER A 138 7.90 -17.93 -3.35
C SER A 138 7.36 -16.66 -4.02
N MET A 139 8.18 -15.59 -4.09
CA MET A 139 7.76 -14.26 -4.54
C MET A 139 7.79 -14.10 -6.06
N ASP A 140 6.93 -13.22 -6.54
CA ASP A 140 6.93 -12.69 -7.90
C ASP A 140 8.17 -11.85 -8.20
N THR A 141 8.69 -11.13 -7.21
CA THR A 141 9.94 -10.34 -7.31
C THR A 141 11.13 -11.18 -7.80
N GLU A 142 11.22 -12.46 -7.40
CA GLU A 142 12.28 -13.35 -7.89
C GLU A 142 12.10 -13.68 -9.38
N VAL A 143 10.86 -13.72 -9.87
CA VAL A 143 10.59 -13.86 -11.30
C VAL A 143 11.08 -12.62 -12.06
N ILE A 144 10.77 -11.42 -11.56
CA ILE A 144 11.18 -10.15 -12.16
C ILE A 144 12.71 -10.07 -12.29
N ILE A 145 13.43 -10.26 -11.19
CA ILE A 145 14.90 -10.13 -11.20
C ILE A 145 15.55 -11.20 -12.09
N LYS A 146 14.99 -12.41 -12.15
CA LYS A 146 15.52 -13.47 -13.05
C LYS A 146 15.25 -13.17 -14.53
N LEU A 147 14.16 -12.55 -14.87
CA LEU A 147 13.89 -12.10 -16.25
C LEU A 147 14.91 -11.03 -16.64
N LEU A 148 15.13 -10.00 -15.82
CA LEU A 148 16.14 -8.96 -16.06
C LEU A 148 17.54 -9.54 -16.17
N ALA A 149 17.98 -10.37 -15.22
CA ALA A 149 19.32 -10.95 -15.21
C ALA A 149 19.61 -11.86 -16.42
N ARG A 150 18.60 -12.42 -17.06
CA ARG A 150 18.71 -13.27 -18.26
C ARG A 150 18.59 -12.51 -19.58
N SER A 151 18.13 -11.28 -19.55
CA SER A 151 17.98 -10.46 -20.76
C SER A 151 19.34 -10.27 -21.45
N ARG A 152 19.32 -10.30 -22.77
CA ARG A 152 20.50 -10.09 -23.64
C ARG A 152 20.41 -8.76 -24.39
N ARG A 153 19.48 -7.90 -24.00
CA ARG A 153 19.36 -6.58 -24.59
C ARG A 153 20.59 -5.74 -24.28
N PRO A 154 21.01 -4.88 -25.21
CA PRO A 154 22.26 -4.13 -25.09
C PRO A 154 22.24 -3.05 -24.00
N THR A 155 21.07 -2.49 -23.67
CA THR A 155 20.91 -1.47 -22.65
C THR A 155 19.96 -1.92 -21.55
N GLU A 156 20.11 -1.37 -20.34
CA GLU A 156 19.20 -1.68 -19.24
C GLU A 156 17.78 -1.20 -19.54
N GLU A 157 17.62 -0.05 -20.19
CA GLU A 157 16.30 0.45 -20.61
C GLU A 157 15.58 -0.53 -21.54
N GLU A 158 16.31 -1.17 -22.46
CA GLU A 158 15.76 -2.21 -23.35
C GLU A 158 15.45 -3.50 -22.59
N LYS A 159 16.25 -3.87 -21.55
CA LYS A 159 15.95 -4.98 -20.66
C LYS A 159 14.66 -4.74 -19.88
N PHE A 160 14.45 -3.52 -19.37
CA PHE A 160 13.19 -3.16 -18.71
C PHE A 160 12.00 -3.18 -19.68
N LYS A 161 12.15 -2.73 -20.91
CA LYS A 161 11.09 -2.84 -21.93
C LYS A 161 10.73 -4.30 -22.21
N GLU A 162 11.75 -5.17 -22.41
CA GLU A 162 11.55 -6.61 -22.58
C GLU A 162 10.88 -7.26 -21.36
N LEU A 163 11.23 -6.81 -20.14
CA LEU A 163 10.54 -7.23 -18.91
C LEU A 163 9.05 -6.85 -18.96
N MET A 164 8.75 -5.59 -19.31
CA MET A 164 7.38 -5.06 -19.35
C MET A 164 6.51 -5.74 -20.42
N ASP A 165 7.11 -6.28 -21.48
CA ASP A 165 6.40 -7.12 -22.46
C ASP A 165 5.94 -8.47 -21.86
N GLU A 166 6.61 -8.95 -20.81
CA GLU A 166 6.39 -10.27 -20.26
C GLU A 166 5.57 -10.27 -18.95
N ILE A 167 5.71 -9.26 -18.11
CA ILE A 167 5.05 -9.20 -16.80
C ILE A 167 3.73 -8.45 -16.89
N HIS A 168 2.71 -8.98 -16.21
CA HIS A 168 1.38 -8.39 -16.10
C HIS A 168 1.00 -8.19 -14.64
N GLY A 169 0.27 -7.13 -14.35
CA GLY A 169 -0.16 -6.76 -13.00
C GLY A 169 0.44 -5.44 -12.54
N ALA A 170 0.37 -5.21 -11.24
CA ALA A 170 0.84 -3.97 -10.62
C ALA A 170 2.31 -4.07 -10.22
N TYR A 171 3.10 -3.06 -10.57
CA TYR A 171 4.48 -2.95 -10.10
C TYR A 171 5.02 -1.51 -10.08
N ALA A 172 5.61 -1.14 -8.96
CA ALA A 172 6.57 -0.08 -8.85
C ALA A 172 7.91 -0.71 -8.44
N ILE A 173 8.90 -0.65 -9.32
CA ILE A 173 10.19 -1.30 -9.17
C ILE A 173 11.26 -0.25 -8.93
N VAL A 174 12.13 -0.50 -7.94
CA VAL A 174 13.41 0.19 -7.79
C VAL A 174 14.50 -0.86 -7.86
N ALA A 175 15.44 -0.69 -8.80
CA ALA A 175 16.56 -1.59 -8.99
C ALA A 175 17.89 -0.84 -9.03
N CYS A 176 18.98 -1.53 -8.73
CA CYS A 176 20.31 -0.99 -8.88
C CYS A 176 21.29 -2.03 -9.45
N THR A 177 22.29 -1.51 -10.16
CA THR A 177 23.53 -2.18 -10.52
C THR A 177 24.68 -1.45 -9.84
N ASN A 178 25.92 -1.87 -10.06
CA ASN A 178 27.08 -1.15 -9.57
C ASN A 178 27.31 0.23 -10.23
N LYS A 179 26.56 0.57 -11.29
CA LYS A 179 26.77 1.80 -12.08
C LYS A 179 25.58 2.76 -12.06
N ALA A 180 24.39 2.24 -11.90
CA ALA A 180 23.18 3.04 -12.07
C ALA A 180 22.03 2.49 -11.24
N ARG A 181 20.96 3.29 -11.17
CA ARG A 181 19.70 2.96 -10.58
C ARG A 181 18.58 3.13 -11.56
N TYR A 182 17.55 2.32 -11.35
CA TYR A 182 16.40 2.29 -12.24
C TYR A 182 15.12 2.34 -11.41
N GLY A 183 14.17 3.15 -11.88
CA GLY A 183 12.79 3.15 -11.45
C GLY A 183 11.91 2.71 -12.61
N CYS A 184 10.93 1.85 -12.36
CA CYS A 184 10.00 1.42 -13.39
C CYS A 184 8.59 1.35 -12.78
N ARG A 185 7.60 1.94 -13.46
CA ARG A 185 6.20 1.91 -13.08
C ARG A 185 5.39 1.18 -14.14
N ASP A 186 4.46 0.32 -13.73
CA ASP A 186 3.60 -0.41 -14.65
C ASP A 186 2.82 0.51 -15.59
N PRO A 187 2.38 0.02 -16.79
CA PRO A 187 1.69 0.83 -17.79
C PRO A 187 0.35 1.41 -17.33
N PHE A 188 -0.29 0.80 -16.33
CA PHE A 188 -1.54 1.31 -15.75
C PHE A 188 -1.29 2.30 -14.60
N GLY A 189 -0.08 2.30 -14.01
CA GLY A 189 0.27 3.15 -12.89
C GLY A 189 -0.43 2.81 -11.59
N TYR A 190 -0.70 1.51 -11.35
CA TYR A 190 -1.40 1.06 -10.14
C TYR A 190 -0.74 1.56 -8.87
N ARG A 191 0.60 1.39 -8.78
CA ARG A 191 1.37 1.74 -7.59
C ARG A 191 2.11 3.05 -7.75
N PRO A 192 2.24 3.82 -6.66
CA PRO A 192 2.93 5.10 -6.71
C PRO A 192 4.45 4.90 -6.80
N LEU A 193 5.09 5.82 -7.52
CA LEU A 193 6.54 6.00 -7.54
C LEU A 193 6.83 7.47 -7.87
N VAL A 194 7.66 8.11 -7.05
CA VAL A 194 8.02 9.52 -7.19
C VAL A 194 9.52 9.70 -7.38
N LEU A 195 9.89 10.76 -8.08
CA LEU A 195 11.26 11.23 -8.24
C LEU A 195 11.50 12.44 -7.35
N GLY A 196 12.56 12.38 -6.55
CA GLY A 196 13.06 13.46 -5.74
C GLY A 196 14.51 13.82 -6.08
N LYS A 197 14.95 14.97 -5.61
CA LYS A 197 16.31 15.49 -5.79
C LYS A 197 16.88 16.00 -4.46
N THR A 198 18.05 15.49 -4.07
CA THR A 198 18.89 16.04 -3.01
C THR A 198 19.71 17.23 -3.57
N GLU A 199 20.61 17.81 -2.81
CA GLU A 199 21.52 18.83 -3.34
C GLU A 199 22.39 18.28 -4.46
N THR A 200 22.85 17.04 -4.34
CA THR A 200 23.89 16.44 -5.19
C THR A 200 23.46 15.17 -5.91
N GLY A 201 22.27 14.64 -5.60
CA GLY A 201 21.81 13.38 -6.13
C GLY A 201 20.31 13.29 -6.40
N TRP A 202 19.82 12.06 -6.54
CA TRP A 202 18.46 11.75 -6.94
C TRP A 202 17.88 10.61 -6.11
N VAL A 203 16.58 10.66 -5.93
CA VAL A 203 15.83 9.70 -5.09
C VAL A 203 14.61 9.19 -5.84
N LEU A 204 14.32 7.90 -5.65
CA LEU A 204 13.08 7.25 -6.03
C LEU A 204 12.39 6.73 -4.76
N ALA A 205 11.10 6.99 -4.59
CA ALA A 205 10.37 6.52 -3.43
C ALA A 205 8.91 6.21 -3.77
N SER A 206 8.26 5.35 -2.98
CA SER A 206 6.83 5.10 -3.10
C SER A 206 6.00 6.34 -2.80
N GLU A 207 6.41 7.16 -1.82
CA GLU A 207 5.66 8.33 -1.36
C GLU A 207 6.59 9.53 -1.05
N THR A 208 6.03 10.74 -1.15
CA THR A 208 6.77 12.00 -0.89
C THR A 208 7.29 12.15 0.55
N PRO A 209 6.65 11.65 1.63
CA PRO A 209 7.22 11.72 2.98
C PRO A 209 8.57 11.01 3.13
N ALA A 210 8.90 10.07 2.24
CA ALA A 210 10.23 9.46 2.23
C ALA A 210 11.30 10.40 1.64
N LEU A 211 10.90 11.35 0.80
CA LEU A 211 11.76 12.43 0.32
C LEU A 211 12.01 13.46 1.43
N ASP A 212 10.92 13.86 2.12
CA ASP A 212 10.98 14.85 3.21
C ASP A 212 11.88 14.35 4.36
N ALA A 213 11.87 13.04 4.64
CA ALA A 213 12.68 12.43 5.69
C ALA A 213 14.20 12.57 5.47
N ILE A 214 14.62 12.86 4.25
CA ILE A 214 16.04 13.02 3.86
C ILE A 214 16.33 14.39 3.21
N ASP A 215 15.47 15.37 3.44
CA ASP A 215 15.57 16.72 2.86
C ASP A 215 15.64 16.76 1.32
N ALA A 216 15.12 15.73 0.64
CA ALA A 216 15.04 15.70 -0.81
C ALA A 216 13.79 16.44 -1.31
N LYS A 217 13.94 17.24 -2.36
CA LYS A 217 12.82 17.96 -2.96
C LYS A 217 12.06 17.08 -3.93
N PHE A 218 10.74 17.03 -3.81
CA PHE A 218 9.87 16.39 -4.80
C PHE A 218 10.06 17.07 -6.17
N VAL A 219 10.25 16.27 -7.21
CA VAL A 219 10.39 16.72 -8.59
C VAL A 219 9.13 16.43 -9.37
N ARG A 220 8.69 15.18 -9.40
CA ARG A 220 7.47 14.72 -10.07
C ARG A 220 7.13 13.27 -9.75
N ASP A 221 5.93 12.88 -10.07
CA ASP A 221 5.57 11.46 -10.17
C ASP A 221 6.28 10.80 -11.37
N ILE A 222 6.57 9.49 -11.25
CA ILE A 222 6.94 8.63 -12.37
C ILE A 222 5.65 8.28 -13.12
N LEU A 223 5.64 8.50 -14.41
CA LEU A 223 4.45 8.25 -15.24
C LEU A 223 4.15 6.75 -15.38
N PRO A 224 2.89 6.36 -15.59
CA PRO A 224 2.55 5.00 -16.00
C PRO A 224 3.35 4.57 -17.23
N GLY A 225 3.98 3.40 -17.18
CA GLY A 225 4.83 2.89 -18.26
C GLY A 225 6.19 3.56 -18.40
N GLU A 226 6.61 4.38 -17.43
CA GLU A 226 7.90 5.05 -17.47
C GLU A 226 9.00 4.21 -16.84
N ILE A 227 10.17 4.22 -17.48
CA ILE A 227 11.43 3.70 -17.00
C ILE A 227 12.36 4.89 -16.79
N VAL A 228 12.84 5.09 -15.57
CA VAL A 228 13.83 6.11 -15.22
C VAL A 228 15.15 5.44 -14.93
N SER A 229 16.23 5.93 -15.54
CA SER A 229 17.61 5.56 -15.21
C SER A 229 18.36 6.75 -14.64
N ILE A 230 19.14 6.50 -13.58
CA ILE A 230 19.89 7.50 -12.83
C ILE A 230 21.33 7.03 -12.71
N ASP A 231 22.25 7.80 -13.24
CA ASP A 231 23.70 7.59 -13.16
C ASP A 231 24.45 8.94 -13.05
N ASP A 232 25.76 8.93 -13.19
CA ASP A 232 26.61 10.12 -13.13
C ASP A 232 26.27 11.21 -14.17
N ASN A 233 25.57 10.84 -15.25
CA ASN A 233 25.10 11.77 -16.26
C ASN A 233 23.72 12.38 -15.91
N GLY A 234 23.15 12.00 -14.77
CA GLY A 234 21.85 12.48 -14.28
C GLY A 234 20.71 11.52 -14.55
N VAL A 235 19.52 12.08 -14.73
CA VAL A 235 18.27 11.33 -14.92
C VAL A 235 17.93 11.24 -16.40
N ARG A 236 17.67 10.03 -16.87
CA ARG A 236 17.06 9.77 -18.19
C ARG A 236 15.72 9.08 -18.00
N SER A 237 14.79 9.42 -18.87
CA SER A 237 13.44 8.83 -18.88
C SER A 237 13.17 8.21 -20.25
N THR A 238 12.61 7.02 -20.22
CA THR A 238 12.22 6.26 -21.41
C THR A 238 10.81 5.70 -21.20
N MET A 239 9.92 5.92 -22.15
CA MET A 239 8.58 5.36 -22.11
C MET A 239 8.57 3.96 -22.72
N TYR A 240 7.88 3.02 -22.06
CA TYR A 240 7.57 1.70 -22.61
C TYR A 240 6.58 1.82 -23.77
N CYS A 241 5.52 2.57 -23.54
CA CYS A 241 4.50 2.90 -24.55
C CYS A 241 4.11 4.39 -24.40
N PRO A 242 3.45 5.01 -25.39
CA PRO A 242 2.87 6.33 -25.20
C PRO A 242 1.93 6.38 -23.98
N VAL A 243 1.97 7.48 -23.22
CA VAL A 243 1.17 7.64 -21.99
C VAL A 243 -0.33 7.42 -22.24
N ASP A 244 -0.83 7.84 -23.40
CA ASP A 244 -2.24 7.70 -23.77
C ASP A 244 -2.56 6.37 -24.48
N ALA A 245 -1.62 5.42 -24.57
CA ALA A 245 -1.83 4.14 -25.24
C ALA A 245 -2.85 3.23 -24.53
N HIS A 246 -3.01 3.41 -23.22
CA HIS A 246 -3.91 2.65 -22.36
C HIS A 246 -4.67 3.59 -21.42
N LYS A 247 -5.84 3.14 -20.97
CA LYS A 247 -6.44 3.72 -19.77
C LYS A 247 -5.54 3.39 -18.59
N HIS A 248 -5.34 4.37 -17.71
CA HIS A 248 -4.62 4.13 -16.47
C HIS A 248 -5.49 3.30 -15.50
N GLY A 249 -4.88 2.85 -14.42
CA GLY A 249 -5.54 2.06 -13.39
C GLY A 249 -5.06 2.48 -11.99
N ILE A 250 -4.90 3.79 -11.77
CA ILE A 250 -4.38 4.35 -10.52
C ILE A 250 -5.25 3.88 -9.35
N CYS A 251 -4.65 3.21 -8.38
CA CYS A 251 -5.39 2.62 -7.27
C CYS A 251 -6.09 3.67 -6.41
N SER A 252 -7.43 3.62 -6.36
CA SER A 252 -8.22 4.52 -5.52
C SER A 252 -8.02 4.27 -4.02
N PHE A 253 -7.67 3.04 -3.63
CA PHE A 253 -7.44 2.68 -2.22
C PHE A 253 -6.19 3.33 -1.62
N GLU A 254 -5.22 3.74 -2.45
CA GLU A 254 -4.09 4.56 -2.01
C GLU A 254 -4.59 5.87 -1.39
N TYR A 255 -5.60 6.53 -1.99
CA TYR A 255 -6.17 7.77 -1.51
C TYR A 255 -7.06 7.58 -0.28
N ILE A 256 -7.74 6.43 -0.17
CA ILE A 256 -8.62 6.11 0.96
C ILE A 256 -7.80 5.78 2.20
N TYR A 257 -6.79 4.89 2.07
CA TYR A 257 -6.18 4.24 3.22
C TYR A 257 -4.65 4.20 3.20
N PHE A 258 -4.00 3.67 2.12
CA PHE A 258 -2.59 3.27 2.20
C PHE A 258 -1.62 4.43 2.32
N ALA A 259 -1.75 5.45 1.47
CA ALA A 259 -0.83 6.59 1.50
C ALA A 259 -0.96 7.38 2.81
N ARG A 260 0.16 7.92 3.29
CA ARG A 260 0.15 8.84 4.41
C ARG A 260 -0.63 10.11 4.05
N PRO A 261 -1.34 10.72 5.02
CA PRO A 261 -2.10 11.95 4.74
C PRO A 261 -1.23 13.11 4.21
N ASP A 262 0.05 13.14 4.56
CA ASP A 262 1.03 14.14 4.13
C ASP A 262 1.68 13.83 2.77
N SER A 263 1.21 12.80 2.06
CA SER A 263 1.69 12.45 0.72
C SER A 263 1.03 13.28 -0.37
N ILE A 264 1.80 13.54 -1.45
CA ILE A 264 1.32 14.03 -2.74
C ILE A 264 1.52 12.91 -3.76
N MET A 265 0.48 12.54 -4.50
CA MET A 265 0.50 11.46 -5.49
C MET A 265 -0.30 11.85 -6.72
N ASN A 266 0.30 11.71 -7.90
CA ASN A 266 -0.31 12.08 -9.19
C ASN A 266 -0.92 13.50 -9.17
N GLY A 267 -0.21 14.44 -8.53
CA GLY A 267 -0.65 15.82 -8.36
C GLY A 267 -1.77 16.05 -7.34
N GLN A 268 -2.26 15.00 -6.66
CA GLN A 268 -3.30 15.07 -5.65
C GLN A 268 -2.70 15.01 -4.23
N ASP A 269 -3.01 15.99 -3.41
CA ASP A 269 -2.75 15.97 -1.97
C ASP A 269 -3.71 14.97 -1.30
N ILE A 270 -3.16 13.99 -0.58
CA ILE A 270 -3.93 12.90 0.07
C ILE A 270 -4.81 13.45 1.20
N TYR A 271 -4.29 14.40 1.98
CA TYR A 271 -5.06 15.02 3.04
C TYR A 271 -6.31 15.72 2.48
N GLN A 272 -6.14 16.47 1.37
CA GLN A 272 -7.26 17.17 0.73
C GLN A 272 -8.28 16.18 0.15
N ALA A 273 -7.82 15.09 -0.49
CA ALA A 273 -8.73 14.06 -1.00
C ALA A 273 -9.58 13.46 0.13
N ARG A 274 -8.99 13.12 1.26
CA ARG A 274 -9.72 12.59 2.43
C ARG A 274 -10.66 13.61 3.07
N LEU A 275 -10.28 14.90 3.12
CA LEU A 275 -11.21 15.96 3.54
C LEU A 275 -12.43 16.03 2.61
N ASN A 276 -12.20 15.92 1.31
CA ASN A 276 -13.28 15.92 0.31
C ASN A 276 -14.19 14.69 0.46
N MET A 277 -13.62 13.50 0.71
CA MET A 277 -14.43 12.29 1.00
C MET A 277 -15.38 12.54 2.19
N GLY A 278 -14.89 13.16 3.25
CA GLY A 278 -15.73 13.53 4.40
C GLY A 278 -16.85 14.52 4.08
N ARG A 279 -16.56 15.53 3.25
CA ARG A 279 -17.58 16.50 2.76
C ARG A 279 -18.62 15.79 1.91
N LYS A 280 -18.19 14.91 1.00
CA LYS A 280 -19.09 14.12 0.14
C LYS A 280 -19.98 13.19 0.95
N LEU A 281 -19.44 12.52 1.96
CA LEU A 281 -20.25 11.73 2.90
C LEU A 281 -21.38 12.55 3.53
N TRP A 282 -21.09 13.79 3.99
CA TRP A 282 -22.15 14.67 4.49
C TRP A 282 -23.17 15.03 3.40
N GLU A 283 -22.72 15.31 2.18
CA GLU A 283 -23.64 15.64 1.08
C GLU A 283 -24.59 14.49 0.74
N GLU A 284 -24.10 13.25 0.82
CA GLU A 284 -24.86 12.05 0.46
C GLU A 284 -25.83 11.59 1.57
N CYS A 285 -25.40 11.52 2.84
CA CYS A 285 -26.20 10.88 3.88
C CYS A 285 -26.89 11.87 4.85
N ARG A 286 -26.35 13.08 5.03
CA ARG A 286 -26.89 14.09 5.94
C ARG A 286 -27.20 13.58 7.35
N PHE A 287 -26.41 12.65 7.89
CA PHE A 287 -26.61 12.14 9.24
C PHE A 287 -26.38 13.23 10.30
N ASP A 288 -27.42 13.51 11.11
CA ASP A 288 -27.30 14.38 12.25
C ASP A 288 -26.73 13.64 13.47
N GLY A 289 -26.19 14.39 14.41
CA GLY A 289 -25.64 13.90 15.66
C GLY A 289 -25.23 15.04 16.58
N ASP A 290 -24.77 14.68 17.77
CA ASP A 290 -24.26 15.67 18.73
C ASP A 290 -22.75 15.89 18.51
N VAL A 291 -22.05 14.87 17.99
CA VAL A 291 -20.61 14.89 17.72
C VAL A 291 -20.26 14.03 16.50
N VAL A 292 -19.22 14.44 15.78
CA VAL A 292 -18.51 13.63 14.80
C VAL A 292 -17.26 13.08 15.47
N MET A 293 -16.95 11.80 15.28
CA MET A 293 -15.69 11.21 15.69
C MET A 293 -15.19 10.21 14.65
N SER A 294 -13.93 9.83 14.75
CA SER A 294 -13.28 8.92 13.81
C SER A 294 -12.88 7.61 14.46
N VAL A 295 -12.73 6.60 13.64
CA VAL A 295 -11.88 5.44 13.96
C VAL A 295 -10.43 5.84 13.64
N PRO A 296 -9.56 5.98 14.66
CA PRO A 296 -8.19 6.42 14.43
C PRO A 296 -7.31 5.30 13.84
N ASP A 297 -6.32 5.61 12.96
CA ASP A 297 -5.93 6.96 12.51
C ASP A 297 -6.53 7.27 11.12
N SER A 298 -6.97 6.27 10.37
CA SER A 298 -7.38 6.33 8.97
C SER A 298 -8.64 7.17 8.72
N GLY A 299 -9.60 7.11 9.63
CA GLY A 299 -10.84 7.90 9.55
C GLY A 299 -10.70 9.38 9.92
N ASN A 300 -9.56 9.80 10.50
CA ASN A 300 -9.42 11.13 11.10
C ASN A 300 -9.70 12.27 10.13
N VAL A 301 -9.06 12.24 8.95
CA VAL A 301 -9.15 13.36 8.00
C VAL A 301 -10.54 13.45 7.36
N ALA A 302 -11.13 12.29 7.02
CA ALA A 302 -12.51 12.26 6.51
C ALA A 302 -13.52 12.77 7.56
N ALA A 303 -13.32 12.44 8.86
CA ALA A 303 -14.16 12.95 9.94
C ALA A 303 -14.07 14.47 10.08
N LEU A 304 -12.86 15.06 9.92
CA LEU A 304 -12.70 16.52 9.89
C LEU A 304 -13.44 17.15 8.71
N GLY A 305 -13.37 16.52 7.52
CA GLY A 305 -14.14 16.97 6.34
C GLY A 305 -15.64 16.93 6.55
N TYR A 306 -16.15 15.84 7.15
CA TYR A 306 -17.57 15.69 7.50
C TYR A 306 -18.01 16.75 8.54
N ALA A 307 -17.24 16.92 9.61
CA ALA A 307 -17.53 17.90 10.66
C ALA A 307 -17.57 19.32 10.11
N ALA A 308 -16.60 19.70 9.26
CA ALA A 308 -16.56 21.02 8.63
C ALA A 308 -17.76 21.27 7.72
N ALA A 309 -18.25 20.27 6.98
CA ALA A 309 -19.38 20.41 6.08
C ALA A 309 -20.74 20.37 6.82
N SER A 310 -20.85 19.57 7.88
CA SER A 310 -22.09 19.41 8.65
C SER A 310 -22.33 20.50 9.69
N GLY A 311 -21.25 21.15 10.17
CA GLY A 311 -21.29 22.03 11.34
C GLY A 311 -21.36 21.29 12.68
N ILE A 312 -21.37 19.95 12.69
CA ILE A 312 -21.34 19.13 13.91
C ILE A 312 -19.91 19.10 14.45
N PRO A 313 -19.67 19.35 15.74
CA PRO A 313 -18.33 19.42 16.29
C PRO A 313 -17.60 18.07 16.21
N PHE A 314 -16.36 18.10 15.74
CA PHE A 314 -15.46 16.94 15.83
C PHE A 314 -14.91 16.80 17.25
N VAL A 315 -14.91 15.58 17.76
CA VAL A 315 -14.27 15.24 19.05
C VAL A 315 -13.49 13.93 18.94
N GLU A 316 -12.40 13.83 19.68
CA GLU A 316 -11.72 12.55 19.85
C GLU A 316 -12.57 11.65 20.76
N GLY A 317 -13.21 10.63 20.19
CA GLY A 317 -14.03 9.67 20.92
C GLY A 317 -13.33 8.36 21.21
N LEU A 318 -12.31 8.03 20.40
CA LEU A 318 -11.49 6.83 20.50
C LEU A 318 -10.01 7.20 20.57
N LEU A 319 -9.31 6.68 21.55
CA LEU A 319 -7.87 6.85 21.69
C LEU A 319 -7.14 5.56 21.32
N LYS A 320 -6.21 5.66 20.35
CA LYS A 320 -5.35 4.55 19.96
C LYS A 320 -4.13 4.44 20.87
N ASN A 321 -3.89 3.25 21.44
CA ASN A 321 -2.68 3.00 22.22
C ASN A 321 -1.47 2.83 21.27
N LYS A 322 -0.61 3.85 21.24
CA LYS A 322 0.59 3.91 20.37
C LYS A 322 1.68 2.92 20.78
N TYR A 323 1.65 2.39 22.01
CA TYR A 323 2.66 1.47 22.55
C TYR A 323 2.32 -0.01 22.30
N MET A 324 1.15 -0.32 21.76
CA MET A 324 0.81 -1.67 21.35
C MET A 324 1.30 -1.95 19.95
N GLY A 325 2.40 -2.71 19.86
CA GLY A 325 2.85 -3.32 18.61
C GLY A 325 2.00 -4.55 18.23
N ARG A 326 2.24 -5.13 17.04
CA ARG A 326 1.52 -6.33 16.51
C ARG A 326 1.75 -7.63 17.30
N THR A 327 2.62 -7.67 18.30
CA THR A 327 3.11 -8.88 18.97
C THR A 327 2.13 -9.60 19.90
N PHE A 328 0.94 -9.08 20.18
CA PHE A 328 -0.03 -9.71 21.08
C PHE A 328 -1.20 -10.35 20.36
N ILE A 329 -0.90 -11.27 19.44
CA ILE A 329 -1.94 -11.95 18.67
C ILE A 329 -2.04 -13.42 19.11
N GLN A 330 -3.13 -13.76 19.81
CA GLN A 330 -3.45 -15.14 20.19
C GLN A 330 -4.79 -15.59 19.57
N PRO A 331 -4.93 -16.85 19.12
CA PRO A 331 -6.16 -17.34 18.49
C PRO A 331 -7.36 -17.37 19.44
N GLY A 332 -8.55 -17.00 18.93
CA GLY A 332 -9.84 -17.06 19.63
C GLY A 332 -10.59 -15.71 19.66
N GLN A 333 -11.92 -15.74 19.49
CA GLN A 333 -12.76 -14.53 19.37
C GLN A 333 -12.69 -13.60 20.59
N LYS A 334 -12.75 -14.15 21.82
CA LYS A 334 -12.61 -13.37 23.07
C LYS A 334 -11.25 -12.68 23.19
N LYS A 335 -10.20 -13.27 22.61
CA LYS A 335 -8.85 -12.69 22.62
C LYS A 335 -8.72 -11.56 21.59
N ARG A 336 -9.41 -11.65 20.44
CA ARG A 336 -9.50 -10.58 19.44
C ARG A 336 -10.21 -9.35 20.01
N GLU A 337 -11.36 -9.53 20.67
CA GLU A 337 -12.07 -8.45 21.35
C GLU A 337 -11.18 -7.75 22.38
N ARG A 338 -10.40 -8.55 23.15
CA ARG A 338 -9.46 -8.00 24.12
C ARG A 338 -8.33 -7.21 23.45
N ALA A 339 -7.79 -7.70 22.32
CA ALA A 339 -6.75 -7.01 21.56
C ALA A 339 -7.25 -5.67 21.00
N VAL A 340 -8.47 -5.62 20.44
CA VAL A 340 -9.07 -4.34 19.99
C VAL A 340 -9.30 -3.40 21.18
N ARG A 341 -9.80 -3.89 22.31
CA ARG A 341 -9.95 -3.08 23.55
C ARG A 341 -8.64 -2.55 24.10
N MET A 342 -7.54 -3.30 23.96
CA MET A 342 -6.21 -2.82 24.35
C MET A 342 -5.66 -1.79 23.37
N LYS A 343 -6.06 -1.87 22.08
CA LYS A 343 -5.62 -0.98 21.01
C LYS A 343 -6.42 0.32 20.96
N LEU A 344 -7.73 0.26 21.26
CA LEU A 344 -8.66 1.39 21.18
C LEU A 344 -9.44 1.53 22.48
N ASN A 345 -9.42 2.72 23.08
CA ASN A 345 -10.15 3.04 24.29
C ASN A 345 -11.12 4.23 24.05
N PRO A 346 -12.40 4.11 24.44
CA PRO A 346 -13.33 5.23 24.34
C PRO A 346 -13.05 6.30 25.41
N ILE A 347 -13.12 7.57 24.98
CA ILE A 347 -13.08 8.72 25.88
C ILE A 347 -14.51 8.98 26.38
N ARG A 348 -14.87 8.45 27.55
CA ARG A 348 -16.25 8.42 28.05
C ARG A 348 -16.95 9.76 28.03
N MET A 349 -16.30 10.86 28.46
CA MET A 349 -16.91 12.20 28.47
C MET A 349 -17.36 12.68 27.08
N ASN A 350 -16.73 12.18 26.02
CA ASN A 350 -17.08 12.52 24.64
C ASN A 350 -18.09 11.55 24.01
N VAL A 351 -18.37 10.41 24.67
CA VAL A 351 -19.21 9.31 24.17
C VAL A 351 -20.52 9.20 24.92
N GLU A 352 -20.52 9.31 26.27
CA GLU A 352 -21.65 9.03 27.13
C GLU A 352 -22.85 9.96 26.84
N GLY A 353 -24.01 9.36 26.55
CA GLY A 353 -25.26 10.06 26.25
C GLY A 353 -25.28 10.73 24.86
N LYS A 354 -24.24 10.64 24.04
CA LYS A 354 -24.14 11.32 22.75
C LYS A 354 -24.75 10.51 21.59
N ARG A 355 -25.32 11.23 20.61
CA ARG A 355 -25.61 10.74 19.28
C ARG A 355 -24.36 10.97 18.42
N ILE A 356 -23.76 9.89 17.96
CA ILE A 356 -22.43 9.88 17.35
C ILE A 356 -22.56 9.66 15.84
N VAL A 357 -21.91 10.52 15.05
CA VAL A 357 -21.56 10.20 13.66
C VAL A 357 -20.11 9.70 13.68
N LEU A 358 -19.94 8.39 13.48
CA LEU A 358 -18.64 7.73 13.46
C LEU A 358 -18.15 7.60 12.02
N ILE A 359 -16.92 8.01 11.74
CA ILE A 359 -16.31 7.93 10.41
C ILE A 359 -15.19 6.90 10.43
N ASP A 360 -15.20 5.96 9.47
CA ASP A 360 -14.11 5.02 9.20
C ASP A 360 -13.77 5.00 7.71
N ASP A 361 -12.64 4.41 7.33
CA ASP A 361 -12.19 4.35 5.94
C ASP A 361 -12.90 3.25 5.14
N SER A 362 -13.02 2.04 5.69
CA SER A 362 -13.57 0.88 4.97
C SER A 362 -14.11 -0.20 5.90
N ILE A 363 -15.02 -1.03 5.39
CA ILE A 363 -15.47 -2.28 6.02
C ILE A 363 -15.16 -3.43 5.06
N VAL A 364 -14.38 -4.42 5.51
CA VAL A 364 -14.04 -5.61 4.71
C VAL A 364 -14.79 -6.84 5.22
N ARG A 365 -14.61 -7.23 6.48
CA ARG A 365 -15.30 -8.39 7.11
C ARG A 365 -16.36 -7.98 8.14
N GLY A 366 -16.37 -6.71 8.60
CA GLY A 366 -17.31 -6.16 9.58
C GLY A 366 -16.99 -6.50 11.03
N THR A 367 -16.00 -7.35 11.32
CA THR A 367 -15.67 -7.79 12.68
C THR A 367 -15.15 -6.63 13.54
N THR A 368 -14.23 -5.84 13.02
CA THR A 368 -13.63 -4.70 13.73
C THR A 368 -14.66 -3.61 13.97
N SER A 369 -15.46 -3.28 12.97
CA SER A 369 -16.54 -2.27 13.09
C SER A 369 -17.55 -2.66 14.17
N GLY A 370 -17.97 -3.93 14.23
CA GLY A 370 -18.86 -4.43 15.28
C GLY A 370 -18.24 -4.33 16.69
N ILE A 371 -16.94 -4.63 16.85
CA ILE A 371 -16.26 -4.49 18.14
C ILE A 371 -16.18 -3.00 18.55
N ILE A 372 -15.85 -2.09 17.63
CA ILE A 372 -15.78 -0.64 17.90
C ILE A 372 -17.13 -0.09 18.30
N ILE A 373 -18.21 -0.45 17.58
CA ILE A 373 -19.56 -0.03 17.93
C ILE A 373 -19.96 -0.53 19.32
N ASN A 374 -19.68 -1.80 19.65
CA ASN A 374 -19.91 -2.34 20.98
C ASN A 374 -19.08 -1.61 22.07
N LEU A 375 -17.83 -1.22 21.79
CA LEU A 375 -17.05 -0.42 22.72
C LEU A 375 -17.69 0.93 23.02
N LEU A 376 -18.18 1.63 21.99
CA LEU A 376 -18.87 2.92 22.13
C LEU A 376 -20.22 2.77 22.85
N ARG A 377 -21.01 1.71 22.55
CA ARG A 377 -22.25 1.39 23.28
C ARG A 377 -21.97 1.14 24.76
N ASN A 378 -20.95 0.35 25.09
CA ASN A 378 -20.56 0.10 26.48
C ASN A 378 -20.02 1.35 27.22
N ALA A 379 -19.55 2.35 26.46
CA ALA A 379 -19.16 3.64 27.00
C ALA A 379 -20.35 4.62 27.14
N GLY A 380 -21.58 4.20 26.79
CA GLY A 380 -22.81 4.96 26.98
C GLY A 380 -23.27 5.75 25.76
N ALA A 381 -22.81 5.46 24.55
CA ALA A 381 -23.31 6.09 23.33
C ALA A 381 -24.82 5.86 23.17
N LYS A 382 -25.58 6.93 22.92
CA LYS A 382 -27.04 6.89 22.74
C LYS A 382 -27.43 6.41 21.35
N GLU A 383 -26.72 6.86 20.34
CA GLU A 383 -26.93 6.53 18.92
C GLU A 383 -25.57 6.51 18.21
N ILE A 384 -25.38 5.58 17.28
CA ILE A 384 -24.15 5.49 16.47
C ILE A 384 -24.53 5.32 15.01
N LYS A 385 -24.32 6.36 14.20
CA LYS A 385 -24.45 6.34 12.75
C LYS A 385 -23.04 6.23 12.15
N LEU A 386 -22.78 5.16 11.39
CA LEU A 386 -21.47 4.89 10.80
C LEU A 386 -21.45 5.36 9.35
N CYS A 387 -20.44 6.15 9.00
CA CYS A 387 -20.14 6.55 7.63
C CYS A 387 -18.77 6.02 7.22
N ILE A 388 -18.70 5.43 6.04
CA ILE A 388 -17.48 4.82 5.49
C ILE A 388 -17.02 5.64 4.29
N SER A 389 -15.77 6.12 4.34
CA SER A 389 -15.22 7.00 3.29
C SER A 389 -14.79 6.26 2.02
N SER A 390 -15.07 4.97 1.91
CA SER A 390 -14.98 4.18 0.67
C SER A 390 -16.35 3.65 0.24
N PRO A 391 -16.51 3.26 -1.05
CA PRO A 391 -17.61 2.39 -1.46
C PRO A 391 -17.49 0.99 -0.81
N PRO A 392 -18.57 0.17 -0.85
CA PRO A 392 -18.54 -1.20 -0.33
C PRO A 392 -17.51 -2.06 -1.08
N VAL A 393 -16.60 -2.71 -0.35
CA VAL A 393 -15.60 -3.64 -0.92
C VAL A 393 -16.28 -4.97 -1.22
N LYS A 394 -16.48 -5.27 -2.51
CA LYS A 394 -17.25 -6.44 -2.99
C LYS A 394 -16.41 -7.47 -3.73
N TYR A 395 -15.24 -7.10 -4.23
CA TYR A 395 -14.40 -7.92 -5.07
C TYR A 395 -12.96 -7.97 -4.56
N PRO A 396 -12.25 -9.09 -4.74
CA PRO A 396 -10.85 -9.20 -4.36
C PRO A 396 -9.97 -8.30 -5.24
N CYS A 397 -8.81 -7.92 -4.71
CA CYS A 397 -7.77 -7.24 -5.48
C CYS A 397 -6.74 -8.24 -5.99
N PHE A 398 -6.29 -8.06 -7.24
CA PHE A 398 -5.21 -8.86 -7.84
C PHE A 398 -3.92 -8.05 -8.05
N PHE A 399 -3.94 -6.77 -7.70
CA PHE A 399 -2.89 -5.79 -8.02
C PHE A 399 -2.09 -5.35 -6.78
N GLY A 400 -2.04 -6.20 -5.74
CA GLY A 400 -1.13 -6.03 -4.60
C GLY A 400 -1.78 -5.66 -3.28
N ILE A 401 -3.11 -5.49 -3.20
CA ILE A 401 -3.80 -5.42 -1.90
C ILE A 401 -4.11 -6.84 -1.44
N ASP A 402 -3.67 -7.20 -0.25
CA ASP A 402 -4.10 -8.46 0.38
C ASP A 402 -5.57 -8.31 0.83
N THR A 403 -6.47 -8.64 -0.06
CA THR A 403 -7.89 -8.71 0.24
C THR A 403 -8.30 -10.15 0.49
N ALA A 404 -9.21 -10.30 1.43
CA ALA A 404 -9.86 -11.58 1.67
C ALA A 404 -10.45 -12.17 0.38
N GLU A 405 -10.51 -13.48 0.30
CA GLU A 405 -11.31 -14.17 -0.73
C GLU A 405 -12.73 -13.57 -0.77
N ARG A 406 -13.36 -13.47 -1.94
CA ARG A 406 -14.68 -12.85 -2.12
C ARG A 406 -15.71 -13.34 -1.09
N LYS A 407 -15.66 -14.63 -0.74
CA LYS A 407 -16.54 -15.23 0.30
C LYS A 407 -16.35 -14.66 1.71
N GLN A 408 -15.26 -13.91 1.97
CA GLN A 408 -14.99 -13.27 3.27
C GLN A 408 -15.33 -11.78 3.25
N LEU A 409 -15.62 -11.19 2.07
CA LEU A 409 -16.04 -9.81 1.93
C LEU A 409 -17.51 -9.69 2.34
N ILE A 410 -17.79 -8.92 3.40
CA ILE A 410 -19.15 -8.80 3.94
C ILE A 410 -20.10 -8.19 2.92
N ALA A 411 -19.65 -7.14 2.20
CA ALA A 411 -20.45 -6.45 1.21
C ALA A 411 -20.63 -7.22 -0.11
N ALA A 412 -19.93 -8.36 -0.31
CA ALA A 412 -20.20 -9.28 -1.40
C ALA A 412 -21.43 -10.18 -1.13
N LYS A 413 -21.88 -10.28 0.13
CA LYS A 413 -22.93 -11.20 0.56
C LYS A 413 -24.17 -10.52 1.11
N TYR A 414 -24.03 -9.36 1.73
CA TYR A 414 -25.07 -8.71 2.49
C TYR A 414 -25.31 -7.27 2.00
N SER A 415 -26.55 -6.83 2.09
CA SER A 415 -26.92 -5.42 1.81
C SER A 415 -26.37 -4.49 2.89
N THR A 416 -26.37 -3.19 2.61
CA THR A 416 -25.95 -2.17 3.58
C THR A 416 -26.78 -2.22 4.86
N GLU A 417 -28.09 -2.48 4.76
CA GLU A 417 -29.02 -2.59 5.88
C GLU A 417 -28.73 -3.84 6.73
N GLU A 418 -28.42 -4.97 6.10
CA GLU A 418 -28.05 -6.20 6.79
C GLU A 418 -26.70 -6.02 7.51
N ILE A 419 -25.71 -5.41 6.84
CA ILE A 419 -24.40 -5.10 7.45
C ILE A 419 -24.59 -4.17 8.65
N CYS A 420 -25.39 -3.10 8.51
CA CYS A 420 -25.73 -2.18 9.60
C CYS A 420 -26.25 -2.93 10.83
N SER A 421 -27.21 -3.83 10.61
CA SER A 421 -27.78 -4.66 11.68
C SER A 421 -26.76 -5.61 12.30
N MET A 422 -25.92 -6.25 11.48
CA MET A 422 -24.88 -7.19 11.93
C MET A 422 -23.82 -6.55 12.80
N ILE A 423 -23.37 -5.32 12.45
CA ILE A 423 -22.37 -4.58 13.22
C ILE A 423 -22.97 -3.85 14.43
N GLY A 424 -24.31 -3.72 14.53
CA GLY A 424 -25.01 -3.08 15.64
C GLY A 424 -25.02 -1.54 15.58
N ALA A 425 -24.88 -0.95 14.40
CA ALA A 425 -25.03 0.48 14.17
C ALA A 425 -26.54 0.85 14.03
N ASP A 426 -26.89 2.10 14.29
CA ASP A 426 -28.25 2.61 14.08
C ASP A 426 -28.49 3.02 12.63
N ALA A 427 -27.42 3.42 11.93
CA ALA A 427 -27.42 3.67 10.49
C ALA A 427 -26.02 3.41 9.93
N LEU A 428 -25.96 3.06 8.63
CA LEU A 428 -24.72 2.85 7.89
C LEU A 428 -24.82 3.52 6.52
N HIS A 429 -23.78 4.25 6.14
CA HIS A 429 -23.64 4.81 4.80
C HIS A 429 -22.21 4.60 4.28
N TYR A 430 -22.09 4.19 3.03
CA TYR A 430 -20.83 4.13 2.29
C TYR A 430 -20.79 5.29 1.30
N LEU A 431 -19.62 5.91 1.15
CA LEU A 431 -19.41 6.88 0.09
C LEU A 431 -19.70 6.24 -1.27
N SER A 432 -20.40 6.94 -2.13
CA SER A 432 -20.66 6.46 -3.49
C SER A 432 -19.35 6.42 -4.31
N LEU A 433 -19.32 5.61 -5.37
CA LEU A 433 -18.16 5.55 -6.29
C LEU A 433 -17.96 6.91 -6.99
N GLU A 434 -19.02 7.60 -7.31
CA GLU A 434 -19.00 8.96 -7.82
C GLU A 434 -18.41 9.93 -6.80
N GLY A 435 -18.87 9.90 -5.55
CA GLY A 435 -18.37 10.75 -4.48
C GLY A 435 -16.87 10.51 -4.20
N LEU A 436 -16.42 9.25 -4.30
CA LEU A 436 -15.01 8.92 -4.20
C LEU A 436 -14.20 9.51 -5.38
N ALA A 437 -14.66 9.30 -6.62
CA ALA A 437 -13.97 9.83 -7.81
C ALA A 437 -13.89 11.36 -7.80
N GLU A 438 -14.99 12.05 -7.43
CA GLU A 438 -15.02 13.51 -7.31
C GLU A 438 -14.13 14.04 -6.17
N SER A 439 -13.90 13.24 -5.12
CA SER A 439 -13.02 13.59 -4.01
C SER A 439 -11.54 13.60 -4.41
N ILE A 440 -11.17 12.85 -5.44
CA ILE A 440 -9.81 12.74 -6.01
C ILE A 440 -9.76 13.55 -7.31
N SER A 441 -9.80 14.87 -7.17
CA SER A 441 -10.09 15.80 -8.26
C SER A 441 -9.01 15.97 -9.32
N CYS A 442 -7.76 15.56 -9.03
CA CYS A 442 -6.63 15.70 -9.97
C CYS A 442 -6.53 14.54 -10.98
N ILE A 443 -7.33 13.47 -10.80
CA ILE A 443 -7.29 12.27 -11.64
C ILE A 443 -8.67 12.05 -12.23
N LYS A 444 -8.73 11.76 -13.53
CA LYS A 444 -9.99 11.43 -14.17
C LYS A 444 -10.52 10.10 -13.67
N LYS A 445 -11.84 9.98 -13.52
CA LYS A 445 -12.49 8.74 -13.06
C LYS A 445 -12.10 7.52 -13.91
N GLU A 446 -12.00 7.70 -15.22
CA GLU A 446 -11.62 6.65 -16.16
C GLU A 446 -10.18 6.16 -16.06
N ASP A 447 -9.30 6.92 -15.39
CA ASP A 447 -7.90 6.60 -15.13
C ASP A 447 -7.67 5.97 -13.75
N MET A 448 -8.74 5.73 -12.98
CA MET A 448 -8.66 5.14 -11.65
C MET A 448 -9.10 3.68 -11.65
N CYS A 449 -8.47 2.87 -10.80
CA CYS A 449 -8.90 1.50 -10.52
C CYS A 449 -9.91 1.50 -9.37
N PHE A 450 -11.11 1.00 -9.65
CA PHE A 450 -12.18 0.76 -8.67
C PHE A 450 -12.56 -0.71 -8.55
N ALA A 451 -11.71 -1.62 -9.07
CA ALA A 451 -12.03 -3.04 -9.22
C ALA A 451 -12.49 -3.74 -7.93
N CYS A 452 -11.97 -3.33 -6.76
CA CYS A 452 -12.41 -3.85 -5.46
C CYS A 452 -13.86 -3.45 -5.10
N PHE A 453 -14.44 -2.43 -5.76
CA PHE A 453 -15.80 -1.95 -5.55
C PHE A 453 -16.78 -2.40 -6.63
N ASP A 454 -16.38 -2.31 -7.91
CA ASP A 454 -17.26 -2.54 -9.08
C ASP A 454 -16.99 -3.85 -9.83
N GLY A 455 -15.84 -4.51 -9.58
CA GLY A 455 -15.44 -5.75 -10.26
C GLY A 455 -14.88 -5.54 -11.68
N ILE A 456 -14.64 -4.28 -12.08
CA ILE A 456 -14.10 -3.97 -13.41
C ILE A 456 -12.57 -3.81 -13.28
N TYR A 457 -11.85 -4.83 -13.71
CA TYR A 457 -10.39 -4.85 -13.66
C TYR A 457 -9.78 -4.17 -14.88
N PRO A 458 -8.79 -3.26 -14.72
CA PRO A 458 -8.17 -2.55 -15.85
C PRO A 458 -7.45 -3.45 -16.84
N GLU A 459 -6.97 -4.61 -16.40
CA GLU A 459 -6.38 -5.64 -17.28
C GLU A 459 -6.95 -7.04 -16.98
N HIS A 460 -6.74 -7.96 -17.91
CA HIS A 460 -7.22 -9.34 -17.77
C HIS A 460 -6.49 -10.07 -16.64
N VAL A 461 -7.25 -10.59 -15.68
CA VAL A 461 -6.74 -11.45 -14.61
C VAL A 461 -6.93 -12.91 -15.01
N PRO A 462 -5.85 -13.72 -15.14
CA PRO A 462 -5.99 -15.13 -15.50
C PRO A 462 -6.75 -15.92 -14.43
N HIS A 463 -7.72 -16.75 -14.84
CA HIS A 463 -8.55 -17.58 -13.95
C HIS A 463 -7.79 -18.56 -13.04
N ASN A 464 -6.51 -18.81 -13.29
CA ASN A 464 -5.67 -19.78 -12.57
C ASN A 464 -4.82 -19.17 -11.45
N GLY A 465 -5.09 -17.95 -11.03
CA GLY A 465 -4.22 -17.22 -10.07
C GLY A 465 -4.69 -17.23 -8.62
N LEU A 466 -5.99 -17.21 -8.36
CA LEU A 466 -6.60 -17.25 -7.01
C LEU A 466 -8.09 -17.54 -7.21
N GLY A 467 -8.60 -18.65 -6.75
CA GLY A 467 -9.98 -19.12 -6.71
C GLY A 467 -10.91 -18.60 -7.83
N SER A 468 -11.44 -19.52 -8.62
CA SER A 468 -12.34 -19.22 -9.76
C SER A 468 -13.39 -18.17 -9.38
N MET A 469 -13.58 -17.15 -10.25
CA MET A 469 -14.75 -16.26 -10.17
C MET A 469 -16.08 -17.00 -10.45
N ASP A 470 -16.02 -18.28 -10.84
CA ASP A 470 -17.13 -19.07 -11.35
C ASP A 470 -17.56 -20.25 -10.44
N ASP A 471 -17.31 -20.23 -9.15
CA ASP A 471 -17.89 -21.20 -8.22
C ASP A 471 -19.25 -20.72 -7.65
N GLU A 472 -20.14 -20.21 -8.50
CA GLU A 472 -21.57 -20.05 -8.21
C GLU A 472 -22.38 -20.19 -9.53
N GLU A 473 -22.76 -21.43 -9.88
CA GLU A 473 -24.08 -21.80 -10.41
C GLU A 473 -24.79 -22.72 -9.41
#